data_088d916a7992ac336a8f64c841c6db3f
#
_entry.id   088d916a7992ac336a8f64c841c6db3f
#
_cell.length_a   1.000
_cell.length_b   1.000
_cell.length_c   1.000
_cell.angle_alpha   90.00
_cell.angle_beta   90.00
_cell.angle_gamma   90.00
#
_symmetry.space_group_name_H-M   'P 1'
#
loop_
_entity.id
_entity.type
_entity.pdbx_description
1 polymer ?
#
loop_
_entity_poly.entity_id
_entity_poly.type
_entity_poly.pdbx_seq_one_letter_code
_entity_poly.pdbx_strand_id
1 'polypeptide(L)'
;MLDEQTVTAEIAAMQLGDFSTATIRDIQSLSKVLEEKTGQPFIHLEMGVPGLKPSQIALQAEQKALAEGCAAIYPPNGGIPRIKKAASEFVKAFIGIDIDPLGCIPTTGSMQGTFATFMALSHAFRGTGKDTVLLIQPGFPVQTTQCDVIGLRHVGLDIYNYRGEALIRKLEEMVAEGNICAIVYSNPNNPSW
;
A
#
# COMPACT_ATOMS: atom_id res chain seq x y z
N MET A 1 20.67 -28.23 -8.89
CA MET A 1 21.38 -26.94 -8.80
C MET A 1 21.12 -26.23 -10.11
N LEU A 2 20.73 -24.96 -10.09
CA LEU A 2 20.50 -24.21 -11.34
C LEU A 2 21.80 -24.09 -12.12
N ASP A 3 21.70 -24.23 -13.43
CA ASP A 3 22.81 -23.97 -14.31
C ASP A 3 23.04 -22.46 -14.45
N GLU A 4 24.26 -22.02 -14.14
CA GLU A 4 24.61 -20.60 -14.14
C GLU A 4 24.48 -19.97 -15.54
N GLN A 5 24.72 -20.73 -16.60
CA GLN A 5 24.58 -20.23 -17.97
C GLN A 5 23.11 -19.94 -18.30
N THR A 6 22.21 -20.82 -17.92
CA THR A 6 20.76 -20.61 -18.08
C THR A 6 20.29 -19.37 -17.33
N VAL A 7 20.70 -19.22 -16.06
CA VAL A 7 20.32 -18.04 -15.25
C VAL A 7 20.83 -16.76 -15.89
N THR A 8 22.10 -16.71 -16.27
CA THR A 8 22.71 -15.54 -16.90
C THR A 8 22.04 -15.17 -18.23
N ALA A 9 21.71 -16.18 -19.04
CA ALA A 9 21.02 -15.96 -20.30
C ALA A 9 19.62 -15.34 -20.12
N GLU A 10 18.86 -15.79 -19.11
CA GLU A 10 17.53 -15.25 -18.85
C GLU A 10 17.58 -13.84 -18.25
N ILE A 11 18.52 -13.56 -17.36
CA ILE A 11 18.78 -12.22 -16.84
C ILE A 11 19.07 -11.23 -17.98
N ALA A 12 19.93 -11.66 -18.93
CA ALA A 12 20.26 -10.85 -20.09
C ALA A 12 19.07 -10.67 -21.04
N ALA A 13 18.30 -11.73 -21.30
CA ALA A 13 17.11 -11.69 -22.16
C ALA A 13 16.02 -10.76 -21.60
N MET A 14 15.87 -10.70 -20.29
CA MET A 14 14.92 -9.83 -19.58
C MET A 14 15.49 -8.43 -19.32
N GLN A 15 16.73 -8.15 -19.73
CA GLN A 15 17.43 -6.87 -19.51
C GLN A 15 17.55 -6.48 -18.02
N LEU A 16 17.65 -7.46 -17.13
CA LEU A 16 17.78 -7.29 -15.68
C LEU A 16 19.27 -7.22 -15.25
N GLY A 17 20.04 -6.35 -15.91
CA GLY A 17 21.49 -6.25 -15.66
C GLY A 17 21.84 -5.72 -14.26
N ASP A 18 20.94 -4.97 -13.63
CA ASP A 18 21.11 -4.45 -12.26
C ASP A 18 19.88 -4.80 -11.41
N PHE A 19 20.06 -5.76 -10.51
CA PHE A 19 18.99 -6.18 -9.59
C PHE A 19 18.59 -5.09 -8.57
N SER A 20 19.39 -4.06 -8.37
CA SER A 20 19.03 -2.94 -7.47
C SER A 20 17.84 -2.14 -8.01
N THR A 21 17.62 -2.20 -9.32
CA THR A 21 16.50 -1.51 -10.01
C THR A 21 15.35 -2.47 -10.38
N ALA A 22 15.54 -3.78 -10.21
CA ALA A 22 14.54 -4.78 -10.54
C ALA A 22 13.29 -4.64 -9.65
N THR A 23 12.13 -4.70 -10.26
CA THR A 23 10.86 -4.73 -9.53
C THR A 23 10.55 -6.13 -9.00
N ILE A 24 9.63 -6.22 -8.02
CA ILE A 24 9.14 -7.52 -7.54
C ILE A 24 8.56 -8.36 -8.69
N ARG A 25 7.92 -7.71 -9.67
CA ARG A 25 7.36 -8.41 -10.85
C ARG A 25 8.43 -8.93 -11.79
N ASP A 26 9.53 -8.23 -11.93
CA ASP A 26 10.66 -8.70 -12.73
C ASP A 26 11.26 -9.97 -12.13
N ILE A 27 11.47 -9.98 -10.81
CA ILE A 27 11.96 -11.16 -10.09
C ILE A 27 10.96 -12.33 -10.18
N GLN A 28 9.66 -12.06 -10.04
CA GLN A 28 8.62 -13.08 -10.20
C GLN A 28 8.60 -13.66 -11.62
N SER A 29 8.75 -12.82 -12.64
CA SER A 29 8.80 -13.27 -14.04
C SER A 29 10.06 -14.10 -14.30
N LEU A 30 11.21 -13.68 -13.79
CA LEU A 30 12.47 -14.42 -13.92
C LEU A 30 12.37 -15.79 -13.25
N SER A 31 11.89 -15.86 -12.01
CA SER A 31 11.75 -17.14 -11.30
C SER A 31 10.83 -18.10 -12.05
N LYS A 32 9.71 -17.62 -12.56
CA LYS A 32 8.77 -18.42 -13.36
C LYS A 32 9.40 -18.98 -14.65
N VAL A 33 10.12 -18.15 -15.39
CA VAL A 33 10.82 -18.58 -16.62
C VAL A 33 11.90 -19.64 -16.29
N LEU A 34 12.63 -19.45 -15.21
CA LEU A 34 13.63 -20.42 -14.76
C LEU A 34 12.98 -21.73 -14.31
N GLU A 35 11.86 -21.72 -13.61
CA GLU A 35 11.08 -22.93 -13.28
C GLU A 35 10.65 -23.70 -14.53
N GLU A 36 10.08 -22.98 -15.50
CA GLU A 36 9.61 -23.57 -16.77
C GLU A 36 10.77 -24.21 -17.56
N LYS A 37 11.93 -23.56 -17.62
CA LYS A 37 13.10 -24.06 -18.38
C LYS A 37 13.85 -25.18 -17.70
N THR A 38 13.94 -25.16 -16.38
CA THR A 38 14.76 -26.12 -15.62
C THR A 38 13.95 -27.26 -15.02
N GLY A 39 12.62 -27.10 -14.92
CA GLY A 39 11.74 -28.04 -14.21
C GLY A 39 11.97 -28.04 -12.68
N GLN A 40 12.73 -27.09 -12.14
CA GLN A 40 13.03 -26.99 -10.71
C GLN A 40 12.10 -25.93 -10.07
N PRO A 41 11.26 -26.30 -9.11
CA PRO A 41 10.41 -25.34 -8.43
C PRO A 41 11.22 -24.44 -7.48
N PHE A 42 10.84 -23.17 -7.39
CA PHE A 42 11.37 -22.22 -6.42
C PHE A 42 10.47 -22.08 -5.19
N ILE A 43 11.05 -21.65 -4.10
CA ILE A 43 10.31 -21.11 -2.96
C ILE A 43 10.16 -19.62 -3.20
N HIS A 44 8.92 -19.18 -3.52
CA HIS A 44 8.62 -17.80 -3.85
C HIS A 44 8.51 -16.94 -2.60
N LEU A 45 9.49 -16.07 -2.36
CA LEU A 45 9.55 -15.12 -1.24
C LEU A 45 9.54 -13.66 -1.71
N GLU A 46 9.50 -13.45 -3.03
CA GLU A 46 9.54 -12.13 -3.64
C GLU A 46 8.22 -11.34 -3.48
N MET A 47 7.11 -12.04 -3.22
CA MET A 47 5.81 -11.43 -3.01
C MET A 47 5.12 -11.99 -1.77
N GLY A 48 4.79 -11.11 -0.82
CA GLY A 48 3.97 -11.46 0.34
C GLY A 48 2.51 -11.63 -0.07
N VAL A 49 2.00 -12.86 -0.05
CA VAL A 49 0.60 -13.16 -0.32
C VAL A 49 -0.06 -13.71 0.95
N PRO A 50 -1.21 -13.13 1.40
CA PRO A 50 -1.96 -13.69 2.52
C PRO A 50 -2.50 -15.07 2.11
N GLY A 51 -1.89 -16.15 2.57
CA GLY A 51 -2.25 -17.52 2.18
C GLY A 51 -3.52 -18.08 2.84
N LEU A 52 -4.15 -17.33 3.75
CA LEU A 52 -5.32 -17.79 4.46
C LEU A 52 -6.60 -17.68 3.60
N LYS A 53 -7.43 -18.69 3.67
CA LYS A 53 -8.76 -18.64 3.02
C LYS A 53 -9.63 -17.57 3.68
N PRO A 54 -10.46 -16.85 2.91
CA PRO A 54 -11.40 -15.90 3.48
C PRO A 54 -12.41 -16.58 4.40
N SER A 55 -12.95 -15.83 5.36
CA SER A 55 -13.98 -16.33 6.28
C SER A 55 -15.21 -16.82 5.52
N GLN A 56 -15.72 -17.99 5.88
CA GLN A 56 -16.94 -18.53 5.29
C GLN A 56 -18.16 -17.62 5.52
N ILE A 57 -18.21 -16.94 6.67
CA ILE A 57 -19.27 -15.96 6.98
C ILE A 57 -19.24 -14.80 5.97
N ALA A 58 -18.03 -14.29 5.65
CA ALA A 58 -17.88 -13.24 4.67
C ALA A 58 -18.29 -13.68 3.26
N LEU A 59 -17.84 -14.86 2.83
CA LEU A 59 -18.21 -15.43 1.52
C LEU A 59 -19.72 -15.63 1.36
N GLN A 60 -20.37 -16.18 2.38
CA GLN A 60 -21.82 -16.38 2.37
C GLN A 60 -22.59 -15.06 2.33
N ALA A 61 -22.11 -14.05 3.06
CA ALA A 61 -22.73 -12.73 3.07
C ALA A 61 -22.60 -12.04 1.69
N GLU A 62 -21.43 -12.18 1.03
CA GLU A 62 -21.21 -11.66 -0.32
C GLU A 62 -22.10 -12.37 -1.34
N GLN A 63 -22.13 -13.69 -1.34
CA GLN A 63 -22.99 -14.47 -2.22
C GLN A 63 -24.47 -14.10 -2.06
N LYS A 64 -24.93 -13.93 -0.80
CA LYS A 64 -26.30 -13.50 -0.51
C LYS A 64 -26.57 -12.10 -1.06
N ALA A 65 -25.68 -11.14 -0.85
CA ALA A 65 -25.84 -9.77 -1.35
C ALA A 65 -25.92 -9.72 -2.89
N LEU A 66 -25.09 -10.53 -3.59
CA LEU A 66 -25.16 -10.65 -5.04
C LEU A 66 -26.48 -11.25 -5.50
N ALA A 67 -26.95 -12.31 -4.85
CA ALA A 67 -28.25 -12.94 -5.16
C ALA A 67 -29.44 -11.99 -4.90
N GLU A 68 -29.32 -11.09 -3.94
CA GLU A 68 -30.30 -10.04 -3.63
C GLU A 68 -30.21 -8.83 -4.59
N GLY A 69 -29.30 -8.85 -5.57
CA GLY A 69 -29.22 -7.86 -6.64
C GLY A 69 -28.42 -6.59 -6.28
N CYS A 70 -27.53 -6.64 -5.30
CA CYS A 70 -26.72 -5.47 -4.93
C CYS A 70 -25.89 -4.90 -6.10
N ALA A 71 -25.53 -5.76 -7.08
CA ALA A 71 -24.80 -5.35 -8.27
C ALA A 71 -25.62 -4.58 -9.30
N ALA A 72 -26.95 -4.53 -9.15
CA ALA A 72 -27.86 -3.87 -10.09
C ALA A 72 -28.12 -2.37 -9.76
N ILE A 73 -27.55 -1.86 -8.67
CA ILE A 73 -27.76 -0.49 -8.19
C ILE A 73 -26.45 0.24 -7.94
N TYR A 74 -26.43 1.54 -8.21
CA TYR A 74 -25.30 2.38 -7.84
C TYR A 74 -25.36 2.71 -6.35
N PRO A 75 -24.27 2.47 -5.59
CA PRO A 75 -24.20 2.92 -4.21
C PRO A 75 -24.06 4.45 -4.15
N PRO A 76 -24.42 5.10 -3.02
CA PRO A 76 -24.06 6.49 -2.77
C PRO A 76 -22.53 6.71 -2.88
N ASN A 77 -22.11 7.87 -3.39
CA ASN A 77 -20.68 8.19 -3.61
C ASN A 77 -19.80 8.03 -2.35
N GLY A 78 -20.34 8.34 -1.18
CA GLY A 78 -19.64 8.16 0.10
C GLY A 78 -19.76 6.76 0.72
N GLY A 79 -20.37 5.81 0.01
CA GLY A 79 -20.65 4.46 0.51
C GLY A 79 -22.02 4.34 1.20
N ILE A 80 -22.50 3.11 1.34
CA ILE A 80 -23.79 2.84 2.00
C ILE A 80 -23.66 3.00 3.53
N PRO A 81 -24.68 3.51 4.23
CA PRO A 81 -24.60 3.77 5.68
C PRO A 81 -24.22 2.54 6.51
N ARG A 82 -24.69 1.37 6.11
CA ARG A 82 -24.40 0.11 6.81
C ARG A 82 -22.91 -0.21 6.85
N ILE A 83 -22.17 -0.05 5.73
CA ILE A 83 -20.72 -0.33 5.70
C ILE A 83 -19.94 0.71 6.48
N LYS A 84 -20.37 1.98 6.43
CA LYS A 84 -19.74 3.07 7.18
C LYS A 84 -19.84 2.84 8.68
N LYS A 85 -21.02 2.43 9.16
CA LYS A 85 -21.24 2.07 10.56
C LYS A 85 -20.38 0.85 10.95
N ALA A 86 -20.38 -0.21 10.15
CA ALA A 86 -19.58 -1.40 10.43
C ALA A 86 -18.08 -1.11 10.45
N ALA A 87 -17.59 -0.20 9.58
CA ALA A 87 -16.20 0.23 9.59
C ALA A 87 -15.84 0.98 10.89
N SER A 88 -16.69 1.89 11.34
CA SER A 88 -16.51 2.60 12.62
C SER A 88 -16.48 1.63 13.81
N GLU A 89 -17.43 0.71 13.87
CA GLU A 89 -17.51 -0.32 14.92
C GLU A 89 -16.27 -1.24 14.91
N PHE A 90 -15.80 -1.63 13.72
CA PHE A 90 -14.60 -2.44 13.57
C PHE A 90 -13.35 -1.70 14.04
N VAL A 91 -13.16 -0.44 13.64
CA VAL A 91 -12.00 0.38 14.06
C VAL A 91 -12.00 0.54 15.57
N LYS A 92 -13.17 0.79 16.20
CA LYS A 92 -13.26 0.86 17.65
C LYS A 92 -12.90 -0.46 18.32
N ALA A 93 -13.45 -1.57 17.83
CA ALA A 93 -13.20 -2.89 18.43
C ALA A 93 -11.76 -3.37 18.25
N PHE A 94 -11.13 -3.09 17.11
CA PHE A 94 -9.82 -3.62 16.74
C PHE A 94 -8.64 -2.69 17.13
N ILE A 95 -8.84 -1.37 17.01
CA ILE A 95 -7.78 -0.37 17.22
C ILE A 95 -8.05 0.48 18.46
N GLY A 96 -9.29 0.49 18.99
CA GLY A 96 -9.68 1.29 20.14
C GLY A 96 -9.95 2.76 19.83
N ILE A 97 -10.09 3.14 18.56
CA ILE A 97 -10.32 4.52 18.11
C ILE A 97 -11.79 4.72 17.78
N ASP A 98 -12.38 5.78 18.37
CA ASP A 98 -13.71 6.24 18.02
C ASP A 98 -13.66 7.13 16.76
N ILE A 99 -14.34 6.72 15.70
CA ILE A 99 -14.48 7.49 14.47
C ILE A 99 -15.95 7.67 14.11
N ASP A 100 -16.29 8.84 13.57
CA ASP A 100 -17.63 9.09 13.05
C ASP A 100 -17.89 8.22 11.81
N PRO A 101 -18.96 7.41 11.78
CA PRO A 101 -19.33 6.64 10.58
C PRO A 101 -19.44 7.53 9.32
N LEU A 102 -19.85 8.79 9.43
CA LEU A 102 -19.93 9.70 8.28
C LEU A 102 -18.55 9.99 7.67
N GLY A 103 -17.48 9.96 8.48
CA GLY A 103 -16.11 10.10 8.01
C GLY A 103 -15.52 8.86 7.34
N CYS A 104 -16.20 7.70 7.43
CA CYS A 104 -15.73 6.47 6.78
C CYS A 104 -16.10 6.48 5.29
N ILE A 105 -15.11 6.31 4.43
CA ILE A 105 -15.31 6.24 2.98
C ILE A 105 -14.76 4.91 2.47
N PRO A 106 -15.61 3.98 2.00
CA PRO A 106 -15.16 2.73 1.40
C PRO A 106 -14.40 2.99 0.09
N THR A 107 -13.31 2.28 -0.11
CA THR A 107 -12.50 2.36 -1.33
C THR A 107 -12.20 0.97 -1.87
N THR A 108 -11.88 0.87 -3.16
CA THR A 108 -11.42 -0.37 -3.78
C THR A 108 -9.95 -0.60 -3.42
N GLY A 109 -9.74 -1.04 -2.18
CA GLY A 109 -8.42 -1.24 -1.60
C GLY A 109 -7.73 0.05 -1.14
N SER A 110 -6.67 -0.12 -0.34
CA SER A 110 -5.90 0.98 0.25
C SER A 110 -5.19 1.87 -0.79
N MET A 111 -4.85 1.32 -1.96
CA MET A 111 -4.21 2.11 -3.03
C MET A 111 -5.13 3.20 -3.57
N GLN A 112 -6.43 2.92 -3.75
CA GLN A 112 -7.39 3.95 -4.12
C GLN A 112 -7.56 4.97 -2.99
N GLY A 113 -7.59 4.49 -1.75
CA GLY A 113 -7.70 5.34 -0.56
C GLY A 113 -6.55 6.34 -0.46
N THR A 114 -5.30 5.87 -0.58
CA THR A 114 -4.11 6.75 -0.52
C THR A 114 -4.06 7.71 -1.70
N PHE A 115 -4.34 7.24 -2.91
CA PHE A 115 -4.36 8.09 -4.11
C PHE A 115 -5.39 9.21 -4.00
N ALA A 116 -6.63 8.89 -3.61
CA ALA A 116 -7.68 9.87 -3.40
C ALA A 116 -7.33 10.87 -2.29
N THR A 117 -6.69 10.40 -1.21
CA THR A 117 -6.21 11.25 -0.12
C THR A 117 -5.14 12.23 -0.62
N PHE A 118 -4.15 11.76 -1.37
CA PHE A 118 -3.11 12.63 -1.93
C PHE A 118 -3.68 13.65 -2.92
N MET A 119 -4.65 13.28 -3.75
CA MET A 119 -5.36 14.23 -4.60
C MET A 119 -6.08 15.31 -3.78
N ALA A 120 -6.79 14.92 -2.73
CA ALA A 120 -7.49 15.85 -1.84
C ALA A 120 -6.50 16.79 -1.13
N LEU A 121 -5.38 16.29 -0.64
CA LEU A 121 -4.33 17.08 -0.02
C LEU A 121 -3.70 18.07 -1.00
N SER A 122 -3.35 17.61 -2.22
CA SER A 122 -2.82 18.47 -3.28
C SER A 122 -3.77 19.63 -3.59
N HIS A 123 -5.07 19.38 -3.56
CA HIS A 123 -6.06 20.43 -3.77
C HIS A 123 -6.21 21.36 -2.55
N ALA A 124 -6.34 20.79 -1.36
CA ALA A 124 -6.59 21.54 -0.12
C ALA A 124 -5.44 22.47 0.26
N PHE A 125 -4.19 22.06 -0.01
CA PHE A 125 -3.01 22.84 0.34
C PHE A 125 -2.41 23.63 -0.83
N ARG A 126 -3.11 23.71 -1.95
CA ARG A 126 -2.64 24.45 -3.13
C ARG A 126 -2.34 25.93 -2.78
N GLY A 127 -1.12 26.37 -3.07
CA GLY A 127 -0.66 27.74 -2.84
C GLY A 127 -0.34 28.08 -1.40
N THR A 128 -0.39 27.13 -0.46
CA THR A 128 -0.05 27.36 0.96
C THR A 128 1.43 27.14 1.28
N GLY A 129 2.21 26.56 0.35
CA GLY A 129 3.56 26.08 0.60
C GLY A 129 3.64 24.69 1.24
N LYS A 130 2.50 24.12 1.69
CA LYS A 130 2.43 22.76 2.22
C LYS A 130 2.13 21.79 1.08
N ASP A 131 3.16 21.32 0.39
CA ASP A 131 3.05 20.50 -0.82
C ASP A 131 3.86 19.20 -0.75
N THR A 132 4.39 18.88 0.43
CA THR A 132 5.29 17.74 0.63
C THR A 132 4.66 16.68 1.53
N VAL A 133 4.67 15.43 1.08
CA VAL A 133 4.26 14.26 1.86
C VAL A 133 5.50 13.64 2.50
N LEU A 134 5.50 13.47 3.82
CA LEU A 134 6.53 12.75 4.55
C LEU A 134 6.19 11.26 4.60
N LEU A 135 7.04 10.43 4.01
CA LEU A 135 6.89 8.98 3.95
C LEU A 135 7.81 8.31 4.96
N ILE A 136 7.26 7.58 5.91
CA ILE A 136 8.06 6.76 6.83
C ILE A 136 8.62 5.56 6.08
N GLN A 137 9.94 5.36 6.16
CA GLN A 137 10.66 4.30 5.46
C GLN A 137 11.37 3.35 6.44
N PRO A 138 11.56 2.06 6.06
CA PRO A 138 11.07 1.45 4.83
C PRO A 138 9.55 1.39 4.81
N GLY A 139 8.94 1.50 3.63
CA GLY A 139 7.49 1.53 3.46
C GLY A 139 7.06 0.98 2.09
N PHE A 140 5.77 1.03 1.84
CA PHE A 140 5.22 0.54 0.57
C PHE A 140 5.53 1.55 -0.56
N PRO A 141 6.27 1.15 -1.62
CA PRO A 141 6.85 2.08 -2.59
C PRO A 141 5.84 2.79 -3.50
N VAL A 142 4.62 2.23 -3.62
CA VAL A 142 3.57 2.79 -4.49
C VAL A 142 3.18 4.21 -4.11
N GLN A 143 3.30 4.59 -2.83
CA GLN A 143 2.96 5.94 -2.35
C GLN A 143 3.87 7.02 -2.97
N THR A 144 5.16 6.71 -3.16
CA THR A 144 6.09 7.59 -3.89
C THR A 144 5.59 7.84 -5.32
N THR A 145 5.30 6.76 -6.05
CA THR A 145 4.76 6.87 -7.43
C THR A 145 3.44 7.63 -7.48
N GLN A 146 2.56 7.45 -6.49
CA GLN A 146 1.31 8.22 -6.43
C GLN A 146 1.55 9.71 -6.24
N CYS A 147 2.51 10.10 -5.39
CA CYS A 147 2.90 11.49 -5.23
C CYS A 147 3.44 12.07 -6.54
N ASP A 148 4.32 11.35 -7.23
CA ASP A 148 4.92 11.78 -8.50
C ASP A 148 3.84 12.03 -9.58
N VAL A 149 2.89 11.09 -9.72
CA VAL A 149 1.80 11.21 -10.71
C VAL A 149 0.90 12.43 -10.44
N ILE A 150 0.70 12.78 -9.16
CA ILE A 150 -0.15 13.91 -8.75
C ILE A 150 0.62 15.23 -8.77
N GLY A 151 1.96 15.18 -8.80
CA GLY A 151 2.84 16.34 -8.68
C GLY A 151 3.00 16.87 -7.26
N LEU A 152 2.77 16.02 -6.25
CA LEU A 152 3.13 16.29 -4.86
C LEU A 152 4.60 15.97 -4.62
N ARG A 153 5.31 16.84 -3.94
CA ARG A 153 6.64 16.52 -3.44
C ARG A 153 6.54 15.49 -2.34
N HIS A 154 7.57 14.68 -2.20
CA HIS A 154 7.67 13.73 -1.10
C HIS A 154 9.08 13.71 -0.54
N VAL A 155 9.20 13.35 0.73
CA VAL A 155 10.46 13.13 1.44
C VAL A 155 10.35 11.86 2.27
N GLY A 156 11.37 11.01 2.23
CA GLY A 156 11.46 9.81 3.04
C GLY A 156 12.14 10.07 4.36
N LEU A 157 11.64 9.49 5.44
CA LEU A 157 12.33 9.37 6.72
C LEU A 157 12.61 7.92 7.02
N ASP A 158 13.85 7.48 6.88
CA ASP A 158 14.29 6.15 7.30
C ASP A 158 14.35 6.11 8.83
N ILE A 159 13.47 5.30 9.42
CA ILE A 159 13.38 5.16 10.88
C ILE A 159 14.39 4.18 11.47
N TYR A 160 15.30 3.63 10.67
CA TYR A 160 16.32 2.69 11.18
C TYR A 160 17.13 3.29 12.34
N ASN A 161 17.53 4.54 12.19
CA ASN A 161 18.31 5.28 13.18
C ASN A 161 17.45 6.09 14.17
N TYR A 162 16.13 6.08 14.03
CA TYR A 162 15.22 6.88 14.86
C TYR A 162 14.20 5.99 15.55
N ARG A 163 14.30 5.87 16.89
CA ARG A 163 13.37 5.08 17.70
C ARG A 163 12.88 5.91 18.90
N GLY A 164 11.64 5.67 19.32
CA GLY A 164 11.05 6.33 20.47
C GLY A 164 11.12 7.86 20.37
N GLU A 165 11.63 8.52 21.40
CA GLU A 165 11.74 9.99 21.43
C GLU A 165 12.62 10.59 20.33
N ALA A 166 13.64 9.85 19.84
CA ALA A 166 14.48 10.33 18.76
C ALA A 166 13.67 10.45 17.45
N LEU A 167 12.72 9.55 17.22
CA LEU A 167 11.79 9.63 16.09
C LEU A 167 10.86 10.84 16.23
N ILE A 168 10.31 11.05 17.42
CA ILE A 168 9.41 12.18 17.67
C ILE A 168 10.13 13.50 17.39
N ARG A 169 11.33 13.70 17.95
CA ARG A 169 12.13 14.90 17.70
C ARG A 169 12.44 15.11 16.22
N LYS A 170 12.78 14.02 15.50
CA LYS A 170 13.06 14.13 14.06
C LYS A 170 11.82 14.49 13.24
N LEU A 171 10.66 13.96 13.58
CA LEU A 171 9.40 14.34 12.96
C LEU A 171 9.04 15.80 13.25
N GLU A 172 9.20 16.25 14.49
CA GLU A 172 8.97 17.66 14.87
C GLU A 172 9.89 18.61 14.08
N GLU A 173 11.19 18.27 13.97
CA GLU A 173 12.16 19.03 13.16
C GLU A 173 11.69 19.18 11.70
N MET A 174 11.33 18.05 11.06
CA MET A 174 10.90 18.05 9.65
C MET A 174 9.58 18.80 9.44
N VAL A 175 8.63 18.66 10.36
CA VAL A 175 7.34 19.36 10.28
C VAL A 175 7.51 20.87 10.52
N ALA A 176 8.48 21.28 11.35
CA ALA A 176 8.79 22.68 11.61
C ALA A 176 9.28 23.45 10.38
N GLU A 177 9.76 22.77 9.33
CA GLU A 177 10.08 23.40 8.04
C GLU A 177 8.85 24.00 7.35
N GLY A 178 7.64 23.58 7.74
CA GLY A 178 6.38 24.20 7.33
C GLY A 178 5.83 23.75 5.98
N ASN A 179 6.52 22.88 5.25
CA ASN A 179 6.15 22.39 3.92
C ASN A 179 5.39 21.04 3.93
N ILE A 180 5.36 20.34 5.06
CA ILE A 180 4.72 19.03 5.18
C ILE A 180 3.20 19.18 5.25
N CYS A 181 2.48 18.52 4.33
CA CYS A 181 1.01 18.45 4.31
C CYS A 181 0.47 17.15 4.91
N ALA A 182 1.26 16.08 4.92
CA ALA A 182 0.87 14.79 5.48
C ALA A 182 2.07 13.96 5.90
N ILE A 183 1.86 13.07 6.87
CA ILE A 183 2.79 12.01 7.26
C ILE A 183 2.10 10.68 6.95
N VAL A 184 2.80 9.79 6.25
CA VAL A 184 2.29 8.47 5.86
C VAL A 184 3.14 7.39 6.48
N TYR A 185 2.49 6.46 7.15
CA TYR A 185 3.13 5.28 7.73
C TYR A 185 2.19 4.08 7.65
N SER A 186 2.77 2.88 7.71
CA SER A 186 2.02 1.62 7.84
C SER A 186 2.18 1.06 9.25
N ASN A 187 1.09 0.52 9.83
CA ASN A 187 1.13 -0.13 11.13
C ASN A 187 0.15 -1.34 11.14
N PRO A 188 0.62 -2.58 11.27
CA PRO A 188 2.04 -2.98 11.24
C PRO A 188 2.74 -2.54 9.95
N ASN A 189 4.05 -2.26 10.02
CA ASN A 189 4.77 -1.74 8.88
C ASN A 189 5.03 -2.84 7.82
N ASN A 190 4.98 -2.46 6.57
CA ASN A 190 5.39 -3.29 5.43
C ASN A 190 6.64 -2.65 4.80
N PRO A 191 7.79 -3.38 4.73
CA PRO A 191 7.98 -4.80 5.01
C PRO A 191 8.53 -5.14 6.42
N SER A 192 8.84 -4.16 7.25
CA SER A 192 9.69 -4.38 8.44
C SER A 192 8.93 -4.42 9.77
N TRP A 193 7.61 -4.54 9.77
CA TRP A 193 6.67 -4.55 10.91
C TRP A 193 7.25 -4.73 12.31
#